data_29345d0ab35190620bac98333a7b125c
#
_entry.id   29345d0ab35190620bac98333a7b125c
#
_cell.length_a   1.000
_cell.length_b   1.000
_cell.length_c   1.000
_cell.angle_alpha   90.00
_cell.angle_beta   90.00
_cell.angle_gamma   90.00
#
_symmetry.space_group_name_H-M   'P 1'
#
loop_
_entity.id
_entity.type
_entity.pdbx_description
1 polymer ?
#
loop_
_entity_poly.entity_id
_entity_poly.type
_entity_poly.pdbx_seq_one_letter_code
_entity_poly.pdbx_strand_id
1 'polypeptide(L)'
;ILFPTRYAGTHLEQGYLIDNNFPIDPNKYFIIIPNMFSNGVSSSPSNTEKPFNGPNFPLVTIYDNVQAQYTLLKEIFNIEKIKLVIGWSMGGQQAFQWASYFPDMVENMISMCGHAKTTEHTYVFLEGVYAALTSDPNWNSGNYEKQPQNGKTTMARVWAGWAHGQDWFREKKYIDDGYKDAKEVLDKLWNRIYYRKDANDLLAMIRTWQEHDISNNNKFNNQFDKALNSITARCILMPGKNDLYFPPEDNEIELKNIKNGELRIIPSSYGHYAGAGKSKDDLNFVNDAIKDILVT
;
A
#
# COMPACT_ATOMS: atom_id res chain seq x y z
N ILE A 1 -10.74 14.24 -1.81
CA ILE A 1 -10.26 12.98 -1.23
C ILE A 1 -9.01 12.55 -1.99
N LEU A 2 -7.98 12.11 -1.26
CA LEU A 2 -6.75 11.58 -1.81
C LEU A 2 -6.67 10.08 -1.50
N PHE A 3 -6.51 9.25 -2.56
CA PHE A 3 -6.47 7.79 -2.43
C PHE A 3 -5.24 7.20 -3.14
N PRO A 4 -4.03 7.29 -2.55
CA PRO A 4 -2.79 6.82 -3.16
C PRO A 4 -2.81 5.32 -3.47
N THR A 5 -2.11 4.93 -4.55
CA THR A 5 -2.01 3.52 -4.96
C THR A 5 -1.11 2.70 -4.04
N ARG A 6 -1.26 1.37 -4.12
CA ARG A 6 -0.52 0.36 -3.36
C ARG A 6 0.63 -0.27 -4.16
N TYR A 7 1.38 -1.19 -3.54
CA TYR A 7 2.38 -2.01 -4.23
C TYR A 7 1.82 -2.67 -5.50
N ALA A 8 2.52 -2.50 -6.59
CA ALA A 8 2.17 -3.03 -7.92
C ALA A 8 0.76 -2.66 -8.41
N GLY A 9 0.01 -1.81 -7.69
CA GLY A 9 -1.32 -1.35 -8.07
C GLY A 9 -1.29 -0.08 -8.92
N THR A 10 -2.39 0.14 -9.64
CA THR A 10 -2.62 1.36 -10.40
C THR A 10 -3.93 2.03 -9.97
N HIS A 11 -4.15 3.27 -10.40
CA HIS A 11 -5.39 4.00 -10.12
C HIS A 11 -6.66 3.24 -10.55
N LEU A 12 -6.59 2.40 -11.58
CA LEU A 12 -7.72 1.62 -12.09
C LEU A 12 -8.24 0.58 -11.09
N GLU A 13 -7.40 0.17 -10.13
CA GLU A 13 -7.72 -0.86 -9.15
C GLU A 13 -8.29 -0.30 -7.84
N GLN A 14 -8.34 1.04 -7.70
CA GLN A 14 -8.81 1.71 -6.47
C GLN A 14 -10.32 1.99 -6.46
N GLY A 15 -11.03 1.74 -7.56
CA GLY A 15 -12.45 2.08 -7.72
C GLY A 15 -13.41 1.35 -6.79
N TYR A 16 -12.97 0.33 -6.05
CA TYR A 16 -13.83 -0.51 -5.21
C TYR A 16 -14.46 0.21 -4.00
N LEU A 17 -13.96 1.39 -3.62
CA LEU A 17 -14.52 2.27 -2.57
C LEU A 17 -15.23 3.50 -3.14
N ILE A 18 -15.30 3.63 -4.45
CA ILE A 18 -15.82 4.84 -5.12
C ILE A 18 -17.09 4.49 -5.86
N ASP A 19 -18.23 4.93 -5.35
CA ASP A 19 -19.55 4.74 -5.98
C ASP A 19 -20.54 5.80 -5.46
N ASN A 20 -21.58 6.10 -6.22
CA ASN A 20 -22.62 7.06 -5.83
C ASN A 20 -23.40 6.64 -4.58
N ASN A 21 -23.36 5.35 -4.24
CA ASN A 21 -24.02 4.78 -3.06
C ASN A 21 -23.04 4.57 -1.89
N PHE A 22 -21.76 4.88 -2.08
CA PHE A 22 -20.74 4.76 -1.04
C PHE A 22 -20.41 6.12 -0.41
N PRO A 23 -19.77 6.14 0.77
CA PRO A 23 -19.36 7.39 1.40
C PRO A 23 -18.39 8.21 0.54
N ILE A 24 -17.53 7.55 -0.26
CA ILE A 24 -16.70 8.21 -1.28
C ILE A 24 -17.52 8.33 -2.58
N ASP A 25 -18.41 9.30 -2.58
CA ASP A 25 -19.32 9.60 -3.69
C ASP A 25 -18.66 10.60 -4.66
N PRO A 26 -18.40 10.22 -5.93
CA PRO A 26 -17.78 11.10 -6.92
C PRO A 26 -18.62 12.31 -7.31
N ASN A 27 -19.93 12.33 -6.96
CA ASN A 27 -20.77 13.53 -7.12
C ASN A 27 -20.57 14.56 -6.01
N LYS A 28 -19.98 14.16 -4.86
CA LYS A 28 -19.74 15.03 -3.71
C LYS A 28 -18.30 15.44 -3.54
N TYR A 29 -17.37 14.58 -3.97
CA TYR A 29 -15.96 14.77 -3.72
C TYR A 29 -15.15 14.78 -5.01
N PHE A 30 -14.20 15.71 -5.10
CA PHE A 30 -13.10 15.60 -6.04
C PHE A 30 -12.12 14.55 -5.53
N ILE A 31 -11.92 13.48 -6.29
CA ILE A 31 -11.15 12.31 -5.88
C ILE A 31 -9.88 12.24 -6.73
N ILE A 32 -8.72 12.21 -6.07
CA ILE A 32 -7.42 12.11 -6.71
C ILE A 32 -6.80 10.76 -6.33
N ILE A 33 -6.41 9.99 -7.34
CA ILE A 33 -5.77 8.68 -7.17
C ILE A 33 -4.38 8.73 -7.82
N PRO A 34 -3.36 9.21 -7.10
CA PRO A 34 -2.02 9.29 -7.65
C PRO A 34 -1.40 7.90 -7.77
N ASN A 35 -0.84 7.60 -8.93
CA ASN A 35 0.02 6.44 -9.10
C ASN A 35 1.36 6.70 -8.42
N MET A 36 1.78 5.80 -7.53
CA MET A 36 3.10 5.92 -6.94
C MET A 36 4.21 5.68 -7.97
N PHE A 37 5.37 6.24 -7.74
CA PHE A 37 6.55 5.96 -8.54
C PHE A 37 6.85 4.45 -8.61
N SER A 38 7.47 4.01 -9.67
CA SER A 38 7.83 2.61 -9.93
C SER A 38 6.66 1.64 -10.16
N ASN A 39 5.42 2.13 -10.31
CA ASN A 39 4.29 1.23 -10.58
C ASN A 39 4.06 0.90 -12.07
N GLY A 40 4.92 1.42 -12.96
CA GLY A 40 4.85 1.23 -14.41
C GLY A 40 3.95 2.23 -15.15
N VAL A 41 3.23 3.11 -14.41
CA VAL A 41 2.39 4.19 -14.96
C VAL A 41 3.00 5.57 -14.71
N SER A 42 3.36 5.86 -13.47
CA SER A 42 4.23 7.00 -13.13
C SER A 42 5.68 6.71 -13.51
N SER A 43 6.60 7.67 -13.33
CA SER A 43 8.02 7.45 -13.56
C SER A 43 8.50 6.18 -12.87
N SER A 44 9.08 5.28 -13.63
CA SER A 44 9.41 3.92 -13.23
C SER A 44 10.70 3.46 -13.91
N PRO A 45 11.42 2.48 -13.37
CA PRO A 45 12.55 1.86 -14.05
C PRO A 45 12.28 1.49 -15.51
N SER A 46 11.07 0.98 -15.80
CA SER A 46 10.68 0.48 -17.12
C SER A 46 10.35 1.58 -18.15
N ASN A 47 10.04 2.79 -17.71
CA ASN A 47 9.56 3.88 -18.59
C ASN A 47 10.36 5.18 -18.50
N THR A 48 11.43 5.22 -17.70
CA THR A 48 12.33 6.36 -17.58
C THR A 48 13.47 6.25 -18.61
N GLU A 49 13.90 7.37 -19.16
CA GLU A 49 14.98 7.42 -20.13
C GLU A 49 16.37 7.25 -19.46
N LYS A 50 17.36 6.86 -20.26
CA LYS A 50 18.76 6.84 -19.81
C LYS A 50 19.21 8.23 -19.35
N PRO A 51 20.02 8.34 -18.30
CA PRO A 51 20.75 7.25 -17.61
C PRO A 51 19.96 6.59 -16.44
N PHE A 52 18.73 7.02 -16.14
CA PHE A 52 17.97 6.63 -14.96
C PHE A 52 16.99 5.46 -15.19
N ASN A 53 17.13 4.73 -16.29
CA ASN A 53 16.27 3.58 -16.60
C ASN A 53 16.75 2.28 -15.94
N GLY A 54 15.87 1.31 -15.86
CA GLY A 54 16.18 -0.05 -15.38
C GLY A 54 16.81 -0.05 -13.99
N PRO A 55 17.96 -0.74 -13.80
CA PRO A 55 18.63 -0.83 -12.49
C PRO A 55 19.24 0.50 -12.01
N ASN A 56 19.33 1.51 -12.87
CA ASN A 56 19.85 2.84 -12.51
C ASN A 56 18.76 3.79 -12.03
N PHE A 57 17.51 3.34 -11.93
CA PHE A 57 16.43 4.16 -11.40
C PHE A 57 16.73 4.50 -9.93
N PRO A 58 16.58 5.77 -9.53
CA PRO A 58 16.92 6.18 -8.17
C PRO A 58 16.02 5.48 -7.14
N LEU A 59 16.52 5.32 -5.93
CA LEU A 59 15.69 4.96 -4.80
C LEU A 59 14.67 6.08 -4.56
N VAL A 60 13.40 5.72 -4.63
CA VAL A 60 12.27 6.62 -4.33
C VAL A 60 11.56 6.11 -3.09
N THR A 61 11.43 6.96 -2.08
CA THR A 61 10.79 6.63 -0.80
C THR A 61 9.28 6.97 -0.81
N ILE A 62 8.56 6.55 0.23
CA ILE A 62 7.17 7.02 0.46
C ILE A 62 7.16 8.54 0.65
N TYR A 63 8.17 9.11 1.31
CA TYR A 63 8.31 10.54 1.46
C TYR A 63 8.38 11.27 0.10
N ASP A 64 9.20 10.77 -0.85
CA ASP A 64 9.31 11.36 -2.19
C ASP A 64 8.00 11.28 -2.97
N ASN A 65 7.26 10.16 -2.86
CA ASN A 65 5.93 10.03 -3.45
C ASN A 65 4.98 11.09 -2.91
N VAL A 66 4.97 11.31 -1.60
CA VAL A 66 4.11 12.29 -0.93
C VAL A 66 4.52 13.73 -1.31
N GLN A 67 5.82 14.02 -1.45
CA GLN A 67 6.29 15.34 -1.91
C GLN A 67 5.82 15.64 -3.35
N ALA A 68 5.93 14.67 -4.26
CA ALA A 68 5.45 14.83 -5.63
C ALA A 68 3.92 15.03 -5.68
N GLN A 69 3.18 14.27 -4.86
CA GLN A 69 1.73 14.44 -4.72
C GLN A 69 1.37 15.81 -4.14
N TYR A 70 2.12 16.30 -3.14
CA TYR A 70 1.93 17.64 -2.59
C TYR A 70 2.09 18.72 -3.67
N THR A 71 3.16 18.64 -4.46
CA THR A 71 3.39 19.56 -5.58
C THR A 71 2.22 19.52 -6.59
N LEU A 72 1.75 18.32 -6.94
CA LEU A 72 0.59 18.15 -7.81
C LEU A 72 -0.67 18.83 -7.24
N LEU A 73 -0.96 18.61 -5.97
CA LEU A 73 -2.14 19.17 -5.32
C LEU A 73 -2.08 20.69 -5.22
N LYS A 74 -0.93 21.24 -4.86
CA LYS A 74 -0.73 22.68 -4.67
C LYS A 74 -0.63 23.44 -5.98
N GLU A 75 0.22 23.00 -6.92
CA GLU A 75 0.57 23.76 -8.11
C GLU A 75 -0.40 23.55 -9.27
N ILE A 76 -0.99 22.35 -9.39
CA ILE A 76 -1.88 22.04 -10.50
C ILE A 76 -3.35 22.18 -10.11
N PHE A 77 -3.74 21.71 -8.90
CA PHE A 77 -5.14 21.70 -8.48
C PHE A 77 -5.51 22.82 -7.50
N ASN A 78 -4.54 23.61 -6.99
CA ASN A 78 -4.78 24.64 -5.97
C ASN A 78 -5.50 24.13 -4.71
N ILE A 79 -5.21 22.91 -4.29
CA ILE A 79 -5.86 22.29 -3.13
C ILE A 79 -5.12 22.68 -1.85
N GLU A 80 -5.82 23.32 -0.93
CA GLU A 80 -5.30 23.77 0.37
C GLU A 80 -5.60 22.75 1.49
N LYS A 81 -6.69 22.01 1.39
CA LYS A 81 -7.14 21.03 2.39
C LYS A 81 -7.57 19.74 1.73
N ILE A 82 -7.28 18.64 2.40
CA ILE A 82 -7.68 17.29 1.99
C ILE A 82 -8.67 16.78 3.04
N LYS A 83 -9.93 16.58 2.62
CA LYS A 83 -10.98 16.09 3.51
C LYS A 83 -10.67 14.72 4.07
N LEU A 84 -10.09 13.84 3.27
CA LEU A 84 -9.68 12.49 3.65
C LEU A 84 -8.49 12.03 2.82
N VAL A 85 -7.45 11.57 3.49
CA VAL A 85 -6.43 10.70 2.87
C VAL A 85 -6.73 9.27 3.30
N ILE A 86 -6.98 8.40 2.33
CA ILE A 86 -7.28 6.98 2.58
C ILE A 86 -6.39 6.10 1.73
N GLY A 87 -5.85 5.03 2.29
CA GLY A 87 -5.01 4.11 1.54
C GLY A 87 -5.02 2.70 2.10
N TRP A 88 -4.80 1.72 1.23
CA TRP A 88 -4.61 0.34 1.58
C TRP A 88 -3.16 -0.09 1.33
N SER A 89 -2.54 -0.84 2.27
CA SER A 89 -1.17 -1.32 2.14
C SER A 89 -0.16 -0.15 2.03
N MET A 90 0.72 -0.11 1.05
CA MET A 90 1.60 1.04 0.79
C MET A 90 0.82 2.35 0.55
N GLY A 91 -0.45 2.29 0.15
CA GLY A 91 -1.33 3.46 0.16
C GLY A 91 -1.63 3.96 1.57
N GLY A 92 -1.76 3.06 2.54
CA GLY A 92 -1.88 3.38 3.96
C GLY A 92 -0.60 3.98 4.54
N GLN A 93 0.57 3.49 4.13
CA GLN A 93 1.87 4.09 4.45
C GLN A 93 1.96 5.55 3.94
N GLN A 94 1.49 5.79 2.72
CA GLN A 94 1.41 7.16 2.17
C GLN A 94 0.43 8.03 2.96
N ALA A 95 -0.68 7.48 3.44
CA ALA A 95 -1.63 8.22 4.28
C ALA A 95 -0.99 8.68 5.61
N PHE A 96 -0.23 7.81 6.27
CA PHE A 96 0.56 8.19 7.45
C PHE A 96 1.59 9.28 7.14
N GLN A 97 2.32 9.16 6.04
CA GLN A 97 3.32 10.16 5.63
C GLN A 97 2.66 11.52 5.36
N TRP A 98 1.49 11.54 4.70
CA TRP A 98 0.71 12.76 4.47
C TRP A 98 0.28 13.41 5.78
N ALA A 99 -0.34 12.64 6.68
CA ALA A 99 -0.88 13.16 7.93
C ALA A 99 0.21 13.68 8.88
N SER A 100 1.39 13.06 8.90
CA SER A 100 2.51 13.48 9.75
C SER A 100 3.27 14.67 9.17
N TYR A 101 3.53 14.67 7.86
CA TYR A 101 4.36 15.70 7.25
C TYR A 101 3.61 16.99 6.94
N PHE A 102 2.33 16.87 6.52
CA PHE A 102 1.43 17.97 6.19
C PHE A 102 0.18 18.01 7.09
N PRO A 103 0.33 18.08 8.43
CA PRO A 103 -0.79 17.99 9.37
C PRO A 103 -1.84 19.10 9.16
N ASP A 104 -1.42 20.27 8.67
CA ASP A 104 -2.33 21.39 8.42
C ASP A 104 -3.19 21.19 7.16
N MET A 105 -2.83 20.26 6.26
CA MET A 105 -3.60 19.97 5.05
C MET A 105 -4.59 18.83 5.22
N VAL A 106 -4.29 17.86 6.10
CA VAL A 106 -5.06 16.62 6.23
C VAL A 106 -6.07 16.74 7.37
N GLU A 107 -7.37 16.73 7.03
CA GLU A 107 -8.43 16.75 8.05
C GLU A 107 -8.65 15.37 8.65
N ASN A 108 -8.68 14.34 7.82
CA ASN A 108 -8.94 12.96 8.22
C ASN A 108 -8.00 11.98 7.51
N MET A 109 -7.65 10.89 8.18
CA MET A 109 -6.81 9.82 7.66
C MET A 109 -7.42 8.45 7.95
N ILE A 110 -7.43 7.57 6.94
CA ILE A 110 -7.69 6.14 7.12
C ILE A 110 -6.50 5.37 6.52
N SER A 111 -5.84 4.57 7.35
CA SER A 111 -4.84 3.61 6.90
C SER A 111 -5.38 2.19 7.04
N MET A 112 -5.61 1.53 5.91
CA MET A 112 -6.03 0.14 5.86
C MET A 112 -4.82 -0.76 5.60
N CYS A 113 -4.59 -1.74 6.47
CA CYS A 113 -3.47 -2.68 6.34
C CYS A 113 -2.14 -1.96 6.01
N GLY A 114 -1.82 -0.90 6.78
CA GLY A 114 -0.63 -0.07 6.59
C GLY A 114 -0.09 0.43 7.93
N HIS A 115 1.23 0.67 8.00
CA HIS A 115 1.95 1.16 9.16
C HIS A 115 2.69 2.46 8.86
N ALA A 116 3.00 3.23 9.91
CA ALA A 116 3.80 4.45 9.81
C ALA A 116 5.29 4.17 9.53
N LYS A 117 5.73 2.94 9.79
CA LYS A 117 7.10 2.50 9.57
C LYS A 117 7.12 1.02 9.20
N THR A 118 8.00 0.63 8.29
CA THR A 118 8.28 -0.78 8.00
C THR A 118 9.02 -1.40 9.17
N THR A 119 8.45 -2.47 9.74
CA THR A 119 9.06 -3.20 10.85
C THR A 119 10.21 -4.06 10.35
N GLU A 120 11.12 -4.44 11.25
CA GLU A 120 12.24 -5.33 10.90
C GLU A 120 11.77 -6.71 10.41
N HIS A 121 10.66 -7.22 10.94
CA HIS A 121 10.08 -8.48 10.46
C HIS A 121 9.59 -8.37 9.01
N THR A 122 8.89 -7.30 8.68
CA THR A 122 8.46 -7.02 7.30
C THR A 122 9.66 -6.77 6.39
N TYR A 123 10.71 -6.09 6.86
CA TYR A 123 11.95 -5.92 6.13
C TYR A 123 12.58 -7.27 5.74
N VAL A 124 12.72 -8.19 6.71
CA VAL A 124 13.26 -9.55 6.46
C VAL A 124 12.41 -10.32 5.47
N PHE A 125 11.08 -10.24 5.59
CA PHE A 125 10.17 -10.84 4.61
C PHE A 125 10.40 -10.28 3.20
N LEU A 126 10.49 -8.97 3.04
CA LEU A 126 10.71 -8.31 1.75
C LEU A 126 12.09 -8.67 1.14
N GLU A 127 13.12 -8.87 1.96
CA GLU A 127 14.41 -9.40 1.48
C GLU A 127 14.26 -10.82 0.89
N GLY A 128 13.44 -11.67 1.51
CA GLY A 128 13.11 -12.99 0.95
C GLY A 128 12.40 -12.90 -0.41
N VAL A 129 11.46 -11.97 -0.53
CA VAL A 129 10.75 -11.68 -1.79
C VAL A 129 11.71 -11.14 -2.86
N TYR A 130 12.59 -10.20 -2.50
CA TYR A 130 13.61 -9.64 -3.38
C TYR A 130 14.57 -10.72 -3.89
N ALA A 131 15.11 -11.52 -2.96
CA ALA A 131 16.03 -12.61 -3.27
C ALA A 131 15.39 -13.65 -4.21
N ALA A 132 14.10 -13.97 -4.01
CA ALA A 132 13.38 -14.91 -4.85
C ALA A 132 13.32 -14.49 -6.32
N LEU A 133 13.12 -13.19 -6.60
CA LEU A 133 13.14 -12.67 -7.97
C LEU A 133 14.55 -12.63 -8.53
N THR A 134 15.51 -12.10 -7.76
CA THR A 134 16.87 -11.85 -8.24
C THR A 134 17.69 -13.13 -8.39
N SER A 135 17.22 -14.26 -7.87
CA SER A 135 17.83 -15.58 -8.10
C SER A 135 17.63 -16.13 -9.52
N ASP A 136 16.75 -15.54 -10.33
CA ASP A 136 16.59 -15.94 -11.73
C ASP A 136 17.87 -15.59 -12.53
N PRO A 137 18.50 -16.56 -13.23
CA PRO A 137 19.67 -16.28 -14.07
C PRO A 137 19.45 -15.17 -15.12
N ASN A 138 18.18 -15.00 -15.59
CA ASN A 138 17.85 -13.94 -16.53
C ASN A 138 17.77 -12.55 -15.90
N TRP A 139 17.80 -12.43 -14.56
CA TRP A 139 17.77 -11.15 -13.87
C TRP A 139 18.96 -10.24 -14.24
N ASN A 140 20.16 -10.84 -14.38
CA ASN A 140 21.37 -10.14 -14.85
C ASN A 140 21.58 -8.76 -14.19
N SER A 141 21.48 -8.68 -12.87
CA SER A 141 21.60 -7.44 -12.09
C SER A 141 20.70 -6.30 -12.60
N GLY A 142 19.50 -6.65 -13.07
CA GLY A 142 18.52 -5.69 -13.60
C GLY A 142 18.69 -5.32 -15.07
N ASN A 143 19.73 -5.84 -15.76
CA ASN A 143 20.01 -5.58 -17.17
C ASN A 143 19.52 -6.73 -18.07
N TYR A 144 18.29 -7.18 -17.86
CA TYR A 144 17.72 -8.28 -18.64
C TYR A 144 17.21 -7.81 -20.01
N GLU A 145 17.41 -8.64 -21.02
CA GLU A 145 16.79 -8.47 -22.34
C GLU A 145 15.36 -9.03 -22.36
N LYS A 146 15.13 -10.09 -21.59
CA LYS A 146 13.84 -10.72 -21.39
C LYS A 146 13.51 -10.75 -19.92
N GLN A 147 12.26 -10.46 -19.59
CA GLN A 147 11.79 -10.48 -18.21
C GLN A 147 12.16 -11.78 -17.49
N PRO A 148 12.69 -11.73 -16.26
CA PRO A 148 13.00 -12.91 -15.44
C PRO A 148 11.72 -13.56 -14.92
N GLN A 149 11.01 -14.27 -15.78
CA GLN A 149 9.66 -14.80 -15.48
C GLN A 149 9.67 -15.88 -14.39
N ASN A 150 10.71 -16.71 -14.31
CA ASN A 150 10.84 -17.69 -13.25
C ASN A 150 11.03 -17.01 -11.90
N GLY A 151 11.88 -15.99 -11.84
CA GLY A 151 12.08 -15.18 -10.65
C GLY A 151 10.81 -14.49 -10.18
N LYS A 152 10.05 -13.88 -11.09
CA LYS A 152 8.74 -13.27 -10.77
C LYS A 152 7.73 -14.31 -10.27
N THR A 153 7.71 -15.51 -10.84
CA THR A 153 6.85 -16.60 -10.38
C THR A 153 7.29 -17.09 -9.00
N THR A 154 8.59 -17.24 -8.75
CA THR A 154 9.13 -17.65 -7.44
C THR A 154 8.80 -16.60 -6.37
N MET A 155 9.03 -15.33 -6.68
CA MET A 155 8.64 -14.21 -5.83
C MET A 155 7.14 -14.26 -5.47
N ALA A 156 6.28 -14.44 -6.47
CA ALA A 156 4.82 -14.50 -6.26
C ALA A 156 4.42 -15.65 -5.33
N ARG A 157 5.12 -16.79 -5.37
CA ARG A 157 4.89 -17.92 -4.45
C ARG A 157 5.31 -17.62 -3.01
N VAL A 158 6.37 -16.83 -2.81
CA VAL A 158 6.72 -16.33 -1.47
C VAL A 158 5.60 -15.42 -0.95
N TRP A 159 5.12 -14.47 -1.77
CA TRP A 159 3.97 -13.62 -1.43
C TRP A 159 2.73 -14.43 -1.06
N ALA A 160 2.44 -15.52 -1.79
CA ALA A 160 1.24 -16.34 -1.59
C ALA A 160 1.08 -16.87 -0.17
N GLY A 161 2.19 -17.22 0.49
CA GLY A 161 2.19 -17.74 1.85
C GLY A 161 1.93 -16.69 2.94
N TRP A 162 2.01 -15.40 2.58
CA TRP A 162 1.92 -14.29 3.53
C TRP A 162 0.69 -13.39 3.30
N ALA A 163 0.19 -13.32 2.07
CA ALA A 163 -0.86 -12.37 1.69
C ALA A 163 -2.23 -12.73 2.25
N HIS A 164 -2.59 -14.00 2.24
CA HIS A 164 -3.83 -14.47 2.84
C HIS A 164 -3.59 -14.96 4.27
N GLY A 165 -4.53 -14.69 5.16
CA GLY A 165 -4.50 -15.25 6.51
C GLY A 165 -4.62 -16.76 6.52
N GLN A 166 -4.08 -17.44 7.56
CA GLN A 166 -4.22 -18.88 7.70
C GLN A 166 -5.69 -19.33 7.75
N ASP A 167 -6.57 -18.49 8.28
CA ASP A 167 -8.01 -18.75 8.36
C ASP A 167 -8.66 -18.82 6.99
N TRP A 168 -8.22 -18.01 6.03
CA TRP A 168 -8.70 -18.07 4.64
C TRP A 168 -8.48 -19.48 4.02
N PHE A 169 -7.34 -20.12 4.31
CA PHE A 169 -7.06 -21.49 3.88
C PHE A 169 -7.88 -22.52 4.68
N ARG A 170 -8.01 -22.38 6.00
CA ARG A 170 -8.79 -23.29 6.86
C ARG A 170 -10.26 -23.29 6.50
N GLU A 171 -10.82 -22.09 6.29
CA GLU A 171 -12.23 -21.87 5.92
C GLU A 171 -12.48 -22.11 4.43
N LYS A 172 -11.44 -22.45 3.66
CA LYS A 172 -11.49 -22.70 2.22
C LYS A 172 -12.12 -21.54 1.44
N LYS A 173 -11.88 -20.30 1.87
CA LYS A 173 -12.39 -19.08 1.20
C LYS A 173 -11.95 -18.96 -0.26
N TYR A 174 -10.86 -19.64 -0.64
CA TYR A 174 -10.47 -19.76 -2.03
C TYR A 174 -11.54 -20.40 -2.94
N ILE A 175 -12.48 -21.18 -2.38
CA ILE A 175 -13.62 -21.73 -3.13
C ILE A 175 -14.58 -20.61 -3.50
N ASP A 176 -14.88 -19.71 -2.55
CA ASP A 176 -15.72 -18.55 -2.76
C ASP A 176 -15.09 -17.60 -3.81
N ASP A 177 -13.77 -17.53 -3.84
CA ASP A 177 -12.98 -16.77 -4.83
C ASP A 177 -12.84 -17.51 -6.18
N GLY A 178 -13.45 -18.69 -6.35
CA GLY A 178 -13.52 -19.43 -7.61
C GLY A 178 -12.34 -20.39 -7.86
N TYR A 179 -11.58 -20.75 -6.83
CA TYR A 179 -10.49 -21.74 -6.91
C TYR A 179 -10.90 -23.05 -6.24
N LYS A 180 -10.55 -24.19 -6.83
CA LYS A 180 -10.92 -25.52 -6.28
C LYS A 180 -10.04 -25.98 -5.13
N ASP A 181 -8.77 -25.57 -5.13
CA ASP A 181 -7.75 -25.96 -4.14
C ASP A 181 -6.59 -24.96 -4.09
N ALA A 182 -5.70 -25.09 -3.10
CA ALA A 182 -4.54 -24.23 -2.93
C ALA A 182 -3.56 -24.29 -4.12
N LYS A 183 -3.49 -25.43 -4.83
CA LYS A 183 -2.64 -25.55 -6.04
C LYS A 183 -3.18 -24.65 -7.14
N GLU A 184 -4.49 -24.61 -7.31
CA GLU A 184 -5.12 -23.74 -8.31
C GLU A 184 -4.97 -22.27 -7.96
N VAL A 185 -5.00 -21.88 -6.68
CA VAL A 185 -4.66 -20.52 -6.22
C VAL A 185 -3.26 -20.13 -6.67
N LEU A 186 -2.27 -21.00 -6.49
CA LEU A 186 -0.91 -20.75 -6.98
C LEU A 186 -0.85 -20.62 -8.50
N ASP A 187 -1.47 -21.55 -9.23
CA ASP A 187 -1.33 -21.64 -10.67
C ASP A 187 -2.12 -20.54 -11.41
N LYS A 188 -3.31 -20.18 -10.93
CA LYS A 188 -4.19 -19.22 -11.62
C LYS A 188 -4.07 -17.78 -11.11
N LEU A 189 -3.79 -17.58 -9.81
CA LEU A 189 -3.65 -16.25 -9.22
C LEU A 189 -2.17 -15.87 -9.15
N TRP A 190 -1.40 -16.52 -8.29
CA TRP A 190 -0.06 -16.07 -7.92
C TRP A 190 0.96 -16.17 -9.05
N ASN A 191 0.99 -17.25 -9.82
CA ASN A 191 1.91 -17.36 -10.96
C ASN A 191 1.66 -16.30 -12.04
N ARG A 192 0.50 -15.61 -12.01
CA ARG A 192 0.11 -14.62 -13.03
C ARG A 192 0.08 -13.18 -12.52
N ILE A 193 0.02 -12.97 -11.21
CA ILE A 193 -0.20 -11.65 -10.61
C ILE A 193 0.85 -10.62 -11.05
N TYR A 194 2.10 -11.03 -11.20
CA TYR A 194 3.21 -10.17 -11.64
C TYR A 194 3.67 -10.46 -13.08
N TYR A 195 2.98 -11.32 -13.82
CA TYR A 195 3.44 -11.76 -15.15
C TYR A 195 3.69 -10.60 -16.12
N ARG A 196 2.81 -9.59 -16.11
CA ARG A 196 2.88 -8.42 -17.00
C ARG A 196 3.65 -7.24 -16.40
N LYS A 197 4.09 -7.32 -15.15
CA LYS A 197 4.82 -6.24 -14.49
C LYS A 197 6.31 -6.35 -14.84
N ASP A 198 6.98 -5.21 -14.92
CA ASP A 198 8.43 -5.17 -15.07
C ASP A 198 9.12 -5.55 -13.77
N ALA A 199 10.21 -6.33 -13.86
CA ALA A 199 10.91 -6.82 -12.67
C ALA A 199 11.61 -5.70 -11.89
N ASN A 200 12.22 -4.73 -12.59
CA ASN A 200 12.84 -3.59 -11.93
C ASN A 200 11.81 -2.71 -11.24
N ASP A 201 10.62 -2.52 -11.84
CA ASP A 201 9.52 -1.76 -11.22
C ASP A 201 9.07 -2.43 -9.91
N LEU A 202 8.89 -3.75 -9.93
CA LEU A 202 8.51 -4.51 -8.73
C LEU A 202 9.56 -4.38 -7.63
N LEU A 203 10.85 -4.51 -7.96
CA LEU A 203 11.93 -4.43 -6.98
C LEU A 203 12.14 -3.00 -6.45
N ALA A 204 11.99 -1.99 -7.30
CA ALA A 204 12.05 -0.60 -6.85
C ALA A 204 10.96 -0.29 -5.81
N MET A 205 9.72 -0.76 -6.03
CA MET A 205 8.65 -0.61 -5.02
C MET A 205 8.89 -1.41 -3.75
N ILE A 206 9.56 -2.59 -3.81
CA ILE A 206 9.99 -3.32 -2.60
C ILE A 206 10.95 -2.46 -1.80
N ARG A 207 11.94 -1.83 -2.44
CA ARG A 207 12.89 -0.93 -1.77
C ARG A 207 12.18 0.29 -1.17
N THR A 208 11.22 0.89 -1.91
CA THR A 208 10.37 1.97 -1.38
C THR A 208 9.66 1.54 -0.10
N TRP A 209 9.13 0.31 -0.05
CA TRP A 209 8.47 -0.21 1.14
C TRP A 209 9.44 -0.46 2.29
N GLN A 210 10.60 -1.06 2.02
CA GLN A 210 11.62 -1.33 3.03
C GLN A 210 12.12 -0.07 3.73
N GLU A 211 12.31 1.02 2.98
CA GLU A 211 12.81 2.30 3.47
C GLU A 211 11.74 3.19 4.12
N HIS A 212 10.50 2.68 4.24
CA HIS A 212 9.43 3.50 4.79
C HIS A 212 9.56 3.70 6.29
N ASP A 213 9.71 4.96 6.68
CA ASP A 213 9.61 5.50 8.03
C ASP A 213 9.17 6.96 7.93
N ILE A 214 8.00 7.30 8.48
CA ILE A 214 7.47 8.68 8.43
C ILE A 214 8.38 9.72 9.10
N SER A 215 9.33 9.28 9.90
CA SER A 215 10.28 10.15 10.59
C SER A 215 11.60 10.34 9.84
N ASN A 216 11.88 9.51 8.82
CA ASN A 216 13.12 9.58 8.04
C ASN A 216 13.06 10.74 7.02
N ASN A 217 13.15 11.96 7.52
CA ASN A 217 13.15 13.20 6.74
C ASN A 217 13.71 14.37 7.57
N ASN A 218 13.87 15.52 6.93
CA ASN A 218 14.45 16.72 7.54
C ASN A 218 13.58 17.38 8.62
N LYS A 219 12.28 17.12 8.67
CA LYS A 219 11.34 17.68 9.67
C LYS A 219 11.46 16.95 11.01
N PHE A 220 11.64 15.63 10.96
CA PHE A 220 11.61 14.80 12.16
C PHE A 220 12.97 14.22 12.57
N ASN A 221 13.96 14.15 11.66
CA ASN A 221 15.30 13.66 11.93
C ASN A 221 15.33 12.29 12.63
N ASN A 222 14.58 11.32 12.09
CA ASN A 222 14.42 9.96 12.63
C ASN A 222 13.79 9.88 14.03
N GLN A 223 13.07 10.91 14.48
CA GLN A 223 12.33 10.90 15.73
C GLN A 223 10.90 10.39 15.51
N PHE A 224 10.72 9.07 15.54
CA PHE A 224 9.47 8.41 15.16
C PHE A 224 8.26 8.86 15.99
N ASP A 225 8.40 8.90 17.32
CA ASP A 225 7.32 9.36 18.21
C ASP A 225 6.93 10.81 17.92
N LYS A 226 7.90 11.65 17.57
CA LYS A 226 7.63 13.04 17.19
C LYS A 226 6.82 13.12 15.89
N ALA A 227 7.11 12.25 14.93
CA ALA A 227 6.38 12.19 13.68
C ALA A 227 4.93 11.72 13.90
N LEU A 228 4.69 10.70 14.71
CA LEU A 228 3.35 10.27 15.11
C LEU A 228 2.58 11.36 15.87
N ASN A 229 3.24 12.00 16.87
CA ASN A 229 2.63 13.07 17.66
C ASN A 229 2.29 14.33 16.84
N SER A 230 2.89 14.51 15.66
CA SER A 230 2.59 15.63 14.76
C SER A 230 1.26 15.47 14.00
N ILE A 231 0.69 14.26 13.99
CA ILE A 231 -0.56 13.98 13.32
C ILE A 231 -1.71 14.63 14.09
N THR A 232 -2.33 15.65 13.49
CA THR A 232 -3.48 16.37 14.06
C THR A 232 -4.80 15.89 13.49
N ALA A 233 -4.78 15.22 12.35
CA ALA A 233 -5.93 14.65 11.69
C ALA A 233 -6.68 13.67 12.61
N ARG A 234 -7.99 13.54 12.42
CA ARG A 234 -8.71 12.38 12.96
C ARG A 234 -8.28 11.15 12.17
N CYS A 235 -7.87 10.09 12.87
CA CYS A 235 -7.29 8.91 12.26
C CYS A 235 -8.06 7.65 12.61
N ILE A 236 -8.32 6.80 11.61
CA ILE A 236 -8.76 5.42 11.83
C ILE A 236 -7.72 4.49 11.24
N LEU A 237 -7.11 3.66 12.10
CA LEU A 237 -6.18 2.62 11.71
C LEU A 237 -6.96 1.32 11.57
N MET A 238 -6.91 0.71 10.39
CA MET A 238 -7.75 -0.44 10.02
C MET A 238 -6.91 -1.63 9.55
N PRO A 239 -6.12 -2.27 10.43
CA PRO A 239 -5.42 -3.50 10.06
C PRO A 239 -6.40 -4.66 9.86
N GLY A 240 -6.03 -5.62 9.03
CA GLY A 240 -6.71 -6.91 8.96
C GLY A 240 -6.35 -7.77 10.17
N LYS A 241 -7.35 -8.44 10.80
CA LYS A 241 -7.16 -9.27 11.99
C LYS A 241 -5.99 -10.28 11.87
N ASN A 242 -5.79 -10.82 10.68
CA ASN A 242 -4.79 -11.87 10.41
C ASN A 242 -3.79 -11.41 9.33
N ASP A 243 -3.54 -10.10 9.22
CA ASP A 243 -2.53 -9.56 8.30
C ASP A 243 -1.13 -9.91 8.80
N LEU A 244 -0.32 -10.54 7.95
CA LEU A 244 1.05 -10.92 8.27
C LEU A 244 2.08 -9.87 7.83
N TYR A 245 1.68 -8.91 6.98
CA TYR A 245 2.54 -7.80 6.56
C TYR A 245 2.44 -6.60 7.48
N PHE A 246 1.21 -6.32 7.94
CA PHE A 246 0.86 -5.19 8.79
C PHE A 246 -0.02 -5.68 9.95
N PRO A 247 0.58 -6.40 10.93
CA PRO A 247 -0.18 -6.96 12.04
C PRO A 247 -0.80 -5.86 12.91
N PRO A 248 -1.99 -6.08 13.49
CA PRO A 248 -2.69 -5.11 14.33
C PRO A 248 -1.87 -4.60 15.50
N GLU A 249 -1.00 -5.42 16.07
CA GLU A 249 -0.16 -5.11 17.22
C GLU A 249 0.78 -3.92 16.97
N ASP A 250 1.28 -3.78 15.74
CA ASP A 250 2.12 -2.64 15.38
C ASP A 250 1.31 -1.34 15.30
N ASN A 251 0.08 -1.38 14.77
CA ASN A 251 -0.82 -0.22 14.82
C ASN A 251 -1.23 0.15 16.26
N GLU A 252 -1.38 -0.82 17.18
CA GLU A 252 -1.61 -0.55 18.60
C GLU A 252 -0.45 0.23 19.24
N ILE A 253 0.79 -0.07 18.83
CA ILE A 253 1.98 0.65 19.29
C ILE A 253 1.99 2.08 18.73
N GLU A 254 1.76 2.25 17.44
CA GLU A 254 1.71 3.55 16.77
C GLU A 254 0.62 4.47 17.36
N LEU A 255 -0.54 3.90 17.64
CA LEU A 255 -1.70 4.62 18.16
C LEU A 255 -1.44 5.31 19.49
N LYS A 256 -0.52 4.81 20.32
CA LYS A 256 -0.15 5.43 21.61
C LYS A 256 0.35 6.87 21.46
N ASN A 257 0.89 7.19 20.27
CA ASN A 257 1.44 8.51 19.96
C ASN A 257 0.55 9.33 19.00
N ILE A 258 -0.66 8.88 18.67
CA ILE A 258 -1.62 9.59 17.80
C ILE A 258 -2.80 10.08 18.64
N LYS A 259 -2.90 11.40 18.87
CA LYS A 259 -3.89 11.99 19.78
C LYS A 259 -5.35 11.72 19.42
N ASN A 260 -5.66 11.81 18.12
CA ASN A 260 -7.02 11.68 17.58
C ASN A 260 -7.18 10.37 16.80
N GLY A 261 -6.55 9.32 17.29
CA GLY A 261 -6.51 8.01 16.63
C GLY A 261 -7.52 7.02 17.19
N GLU A 262 -8.02 6.15 16.34
CA GLU A 262 -8.89 5.02 16.65
C GLU A 262 -8.40 3.77 15.93
N LEU A 263 -8.44 2.61 16.59
CA LEU A 263 -8.14 1.32 15.97
C LEU A 263 -9.44 0.59 15.66
N ARG A 264 -9.64 0.22 14.40
CA ARG A 264 -10.77 -0.61 13.93
C ARG A 264 -10.25 -1.81 13.17
N ILE A 265 -9.96 -2.89 13.86
CA ILE A 265 -9.46 -4.13 13.25
C ILE A 265 -10.55 -4.73 12.36
N ILE A 266 -10.23 -4.93 11.06
CA ILE A 266 -11.14 -5.55 10.11
C ILE A 266 -11.24 -7.05 10.45
N PRO A 267 -12.43 -7.58 10.81
CA PRO A 267 -12.58 -8.95 11.29
C PRO A 267 -12.61 -9.97 10.13
N SER A 268 -11.61 -9.92 9.26
CA SER A 268 -11.55 -10.66 8.00
C SER A 268 -10.60 -11.85 8.09
N SER A 269 -10.97 -12.95 7.45
CA SER A 269 -10.06 -14.10 7.24
C SER A 269 -9.12 -13.89 6.04
N TYR A 270 -9.30 -12.82 5.26
CA TYR A 270 -8.53 -12.56 4.03
C TYR A 270 -7.08 -12.10 4.28
N GLY A 271 -6.64 -11.94 5.52
CA GLY A 271 -5.27 -11.51 5.85
C GLY A 271 -5.00 -10.10 5.33
N HIS A 272 -3.93 -9.92 4.55
CA HIS A 272 -3.59 -8.63 3.97
C HIS A 272 -4.66 -8.07 3.01
N TYR A 273 -5.47 -8.94 2.39
CA TYR A 273 -6.57 -8.49 1.52
C TYR A 273 -7.81 -8.02 2.27
N ALA A 274 -7.78 -7.97 3.62
CA ALA A 274 -8.85 -7.36 4.41
C ALA A 274 -9.10 -5.92 3.93
N GLY A 275 -10.37 -5.58 3.69
CA GLY A 275 -10.76 -4.26 3.22
C GLY A 275 -10.39 -3.92 1.76
N ALA A 276 -9.77 -4.82 1.01
CA ALA A 276 -9.34 -4.60 -0.38
C ALA A 276 -10.45 -4.91 -1.43
N GLY A 277 -11.71 -4.86 -1.04
CA GLY A 277 -12.85 -5.09 -1.94
C GLY A 277 -13.10 -6.56 -2.32
N LYS A 278 -12.47 -7.53 -1.64
CA LYS A 278 -12.64 -8.96 -1.91
C LYS A 278 -13.87 -9.56 -1.22
N SER A 279 -14.20 -9.06 -0.04
CA SER A 279 -15.34 -9.48 0.77
C SER A 279 -16.35 -8.34 0.87
N LYS A 280 -17.65 -8.68 0.73
CA LYS A 280 -18.73 -7.70 0.89
C LYS A 280 -18.83 -7.19 2.35
N ASP A 281 -18.58 -8.08 3.31
CA ASP A 281 -18.61 -7.73 4.73
C ASP A 281 -17.47 -6.79 5.08
N ASP A 282 -16.24 -7.06 4.58
CA ASP A 282 -15.10 -6.15 4.72
C ASP A 282 -15.39 -4.79 4.09
N LEU A 283 -15.98 -4.78 2.89
CA LEU A 283 -16.33 -3.56 2.18
C LEU A 283 -17.34 -2.72 2.97
N ASN A 284 -18.36 -3.35 3.54
CA ASN A 284 -19.34 -2.68 4.41
C ASN A 284 -18.66 -2.10 5.65
N PHE A 285 -17.81 -2.89 6.32
CA PHE A 285 -17.07 -2.44 7.51
C PHE A 285 -16.19 -1.21 7.22
N VAL A 286 -15.50 -1.21 6.09
CA VAL A 286 -14.68 -0.07 5.65
C VAL A 286 -15.55 1.13 5.30
N ASN A 287 -16.65 0.94 4.58
CA ASN A 287 -17.59 2.02 4.23
C ASN A 287 -18.21 2.67 5.47
N ASP A 288 -18.55 1.88 6.50
CA ASP A 288 -19.05 2.43 7.77
C ASP A 288 -17.99 3.31 8.44
N ALA A 289 -16.72 2.88 8.47
CA ALA A 289 -15.64 3.70 9.02
C ALA A 289 -15.43 5.00 8.21
N ILE A 290 -15.50 4.93 6.88
CA ILE A 290 -15.40 6.11 6.00
C ILE A 290 -16.57 7.07 6.26
N LYS A 291 -17.77 6.54 6.40
CA LYS A 291 -18.97 7.34 6.72
C LYS A 291 -18.80 8.08 8.05
N ASP A 292 -18.38 7.37 9.09
CA ASP A 292 -18.17 7.93 10.42
C ASP A 292 -17.14 9.07 10.45
N ILE A 293 -16.05 8.93 9.66
CA ILE A 293 -14.99 9.94 9.66
C ILE A 293 -15.35 11.16 8.79
N LEU A 294 -16.21 11.00 7.78
CA LEU A 294 -16.62 12.08 6.88
C LEU A 294 -17.78 12.94 7.41
N VAL A 295 -18.59 12.41 8.35
CA VAL A 295 -19.79 13.10 8.88
C VAL A 295 -19.44 14.14 9.95
N THR A 296 -18.22 14.12 10.46
CA THR A 296 -17.73 15.07 11.46
C THR A 296 -16.94 16.18 10.80
#